data_3c3ce23f29e9a876b19c5348e6a81f48
#
_entry.id   3c3ce23f29e9a876b19c5348e6a81f48
#
_cell.length_a   1.000
_cell.length_b   1.000
_cell.length_c   1.000
_cell.angle_alpha   90.00
_cell.angle_beta   90.00
_cell.angle_gamma   90.00
#
_symmetry.space_group_name_H-M   'P 1'
#
loop_
_entity.id
_entity.type
_entity.pdbx_description
1 polymer ?
#
loop_
_entity_poly.entity_id
_entity_poly.type
_entity_poly.pdbx_seq_one_letter_code
_entity_poly.pdbx_strand_id
1 'polypeptide(L)'
;MEPSKSEFSSKKKIIVERLNFFLEVLIVFIVIFIFLLIPRALISLLIKENSIFFGPIYYLTRALAIFLAILLALIFINKIFGFQIGNVSIEEELSPASEFLKLYSIPKGKVKDQLLNGVLILFIVFIPLDFLIYYLFPEMLEYTGVVLTSQKTDSYLLANYSIFLISVIIIQISVSVYEEILTRGYLTKRGRDYFHKMSAVIISSLYFGLMHFMYYLNPLSKNYPIWWPFIWFINTLFVGILLSIFILKKKSIFPVIFAHAVNNIISAHAIWCYLHGINFTIVTIYMYLPLLIVSAILFTLQFKKIKRALSNGLKFLKNYFKIDKHSEATKGDVYFRIFTDFLISILILIVGLFLV
;
A
#
# COMPACT_ATOMS: atom_id res chain seq x y z
N MET A 1 24.72 -24.25 -24.68
CA MET A 1 24.15 -23.30 -25.65
C MET A 1 24.50 -21.90 -25.18
N GLU A 2 25.33 -21.18 -25.91
CA GLU A 2 25.61 -19.77 -25.59
C GLU A 2 24.35 -18.92 -25.86
N PRO A 3 23.99 -17.98 -24.97
CA PRO A 3 22.84 -17.11 -25.17
C PRO A 3 23.05 -16.23 -26.43
N SER A 4 22.01 -16.07 -27.24
CA SER A 4 22.07 -15.23 -28.42
C SER A 4 22.34 -13.77 -28.05
N LYS A 5 22.99 -12.98 -28.94
CA LYS A 5 23.24 -11.55 -28.69
C LYS A 5 21.97 -10.75 -28.39
N SER A 6 20.82 -11.13 -28.95
CA SER A 6 19.51 -10.52 -28.70
C SER A 6 19.01 -10.79 -27.28
N GLU A 7 19.20 -12.00 -26.75
CA GLU A 7 18.80 -12.40 -25.40
C GLU A 7 19.62 -11.68 -24.33
N PHE A 8 20.91 -11.49 -24.55
CA PHE A 8 21.77 -10.72 -23.66
C PHE A 8 21.39 -9.23 -23.64
N SER A 9 20.94 -8.67 -24.77
CA SER A 9 20.45 -7.29 -24.86
C SER A 9 19.14 -7.10 -24.08
N SER A 10 18.21 -8.07 -24.14
CA SER A 10 16.94 -8.03 -23.41
C SER A 10 17.14 -8.05 -21.89
N LYS A 11 17.95 -8.98 -21.36
CA LYS A 11 18.25 -9.08 -19.93
C LYS A 11 18.98 -7.85 -19.38
N LYS A 12 19.93 -7.30 -20.14
CA LYS A 12 20.63 -6.07 -19.79
C LYS A 12 19.66 -4.89 -19.66
N LYS A 13 18.71 -4.73 -20.57
CA LYS A 13 17.67 -3.70 -20.50
C LYS A 13 16.83 -3.86 -19.23
N ILE A 14 16.38 -5.09 -18.91
CA ILE A 14 15.61 -5.38 -17.70
C ILE A 14 16.39 -4.94 -16.45
N ILE A 15 17.67 -5.26 -16.33
CA ILE A 15 18.51 -4.86 -15.18
C ILE A 15 18.60 -3.33 -15.08
N VAL A 16 18.93 -2.66 -16.18
CA VAL A 16 19.12 -1.20 -16.19
C VAL A 16 17.84 -0.46 -15.77
N GLU A 17 16.68 -0.87 -16.28
CA GLU A 17 15.39 -0.28 -15.89
C GLU A 17 15.13 -0.42 -14.39
N ARG A 18 15.38 -1.60 -13.80
CA ARG A 18 15.18 -1.86 -12.35
C ARG A 18 16.20 -1.12 -11.50
N LEU A 19 17.45 -1.08 -11.94
CA LEU A 19 18.49 -0.36 -11.20
C LEU A 19 18.22 1.15 -11.17
N ASN A 20 17.84 1.74 -12.30
CA ASN A 20 17.49 3.16 -12.36
C ASN A 20 16.30 3.49 -11.47
N PHE A 21 15.25 2.64 -11.47
CA PHE A 21 14.13 2.80 -10.57
C PHE A 21 14.55 2.67 -9.10
N PHE A 22 15.37 1.68 -8.76
CA PHE A 22 15.87 1.48 -7.41
C PHE A 22 16.68 2.68 -6.91
N LEU A 23 17.54 3.26 -7.76
CA LEU A 23 18.31 4.46 -7.42
C LEU A 23 17.39 5.67 -7.16
N GLU A 24 16.32 5.83 -7.96
CA GLU A 24 15.32 6.86 -7.69
C GLU A 24 14.63 6.61 -6.34
N VAL A 25 14.19 5.38 -6.08
CA VAL A 25 13.56 5.00 -4.79
C VAL A 25 14.51 5.27 -3.62
N LEU A 26 15.78 4.97 -3.75
CA LEU A 26 16.79 5.24 -2.72
C LEU A 26 16.85 6.75 -2.38
N ILE A 27 16.89 7.61 -3.40
CA ILE A 27 16.87 9.08 -3.20
C ILE A 27 15.60 9.51 -2.48
N VAL A 28 14.44 9.03 -2.93
CA VAL A 28 13.15 9.36 -2.32
C VAL A 28 13.09 8.92 -0.85
N PHE A 29 13.59 7.72 -0.53
CA PHE A 29 13.60 7.21 0.84
C PHE A 29 14.55 7.97 1.75
N ILE A 30 15.71 8.41 1.24
CA ILE A 30 16.61 9.31 1.98
C ILE A 30 15.91 10.62 2.32
N VAL A 31 15.20 11.22 1.36
CA VAL A 31 14.43 12.44 1.61
C VAL A 31 13.30 12.19 2.62
N ILE A 32 12.56 11.08 2.51
CA ILE A 32 11.55 10.68 3.50
C ILE A 32 12.17 10.56 4.89
N PHE A 33 13.30 9.90 5.03
CA PHE A 33 14.01 9.75 6.30
C PHE A 33 14.35 11.10 6.92
N ILE A 34 14.92 12.03 6.14
CA ILE A 34 15.25 13.39 6.61
C ILE A 34 13.98 14.11 7.10
N PHE A 35 12.89 14.01 6.33
CA PHE A 35 11.61 14.64 6.68
C PHE A 35 10.96 14.02 7.92
N LEU A 36 11.18 12.73 8.21
CA LEU A 36 10.64 12.05 9.38
C LEU A 36 11.42 12.38 10.67
N LEU A 37 12.69 12.74 10.58
CA LEU A 37 13.48 13.17 11.73
C LEU A 37 12.93 14.46 12.37
N ILE A 38 12.46 15.40 11.56
CA ILE A 38 11.96 16.69 12.04
C ILE A 38 10.70 16.53 12.90
N PRO A 39 9.59 15.92 12.41
CA PRO A 39 8.39 15.72 13.21
C PRO A 39 8.68 14.91 14.48
N ARG A 40 9.48 13.86 14.39
CA ARG A 40 9.81 13.01 15.54
C ARG A 40 10.49 13.81 16.65
N ALA A 41 11.48 14.64 16.31
CA ALA A 41 12.17 15.49 17.26
C ALA A 41 11.21 16.55 17.87
N LEU A 42 10.42 17.23 17.03
CA LEU A 42 9.48 18.25 17.50
C LEU A 42 8.38 17.67 18.39
N ILE A 43 7.79 16.54 18.03
CA ILE A 43 6.71 15.94 18.80
C ILE A 43 7.21 15.48 20.15
N SER A 44 8.40 14.85 20.23
CA SER A 44 8.98 14.41 21.51
C SER A 44 9.33 15.56 22.45
N LEU A 45 9.59 16.76 21.91
CA LEU A 45 9.82 17.97 22.70
C LEU A 45 8.52 18.61 23.20
N LEU A 46 7.46 18.56 22.40
CA LEU A 46 6.20 19.29 22.68
C LEU A 46 5.15 18.44 23.39
N ILE A 47 5.16 17.12 23.19
CA ILE A 47 4.12 16.21 23.67
C ILE A 47 4.76 15.02 24.38
N LYS A 48 4.36 14.80 25.62
CA LYS A 48 4.80 13.62 26.37
C LYS A 48 4.34 12.33 25.66
N GLU A 49 5.22 11.34 25.55
CA GLU A 49 4.95 10.07 24.87
C GLU A 49 3.78 9.26 25.45
N ASN A 50 3.45 9.51 26.73
CA ASN A 50 2.28 8.89 27.38
C ASN A 50 1.00 9.71 27.22
N SER A 51 1.02 10.81 26.48
CA SER A 51 -0.18 11.59 26.16
C SER A 51 -1.05 10.84 25.14
N ILE A 52 -2.38 10.89 25.36
CA ILE A 52 -3.39 10.37 24.41
C ILE A 52 -3.30 11.02 23.02
N PHE A 53 -2.73 12.23 22.91
CA PHE A 53 -2.55 12.96 21.66
C PHE A 53 -1.26 12.58 20.93
N PHE A 54 -0.35 11.84 21.56
CA PHE A 54 0.94 11.50 20.96
C PHE A 54 0.77 10.70 19.66
N GLY A 55 0.02 9.60 19.68
CA GLY A 55 -0.24 8.76 18.50
C GLY A 55 -0.92 9.54 17.36
N PRO A 56 -2.08 10.18 17.58
CA PRO A 56 -2.77 10.96 16.55
C PRO A 56 -1.89 12.02 15.87
N ILE A 57 -1.13 12.80 16.64
CA ILE A 57 -0.25 13.85 16.10
C ILE A 57 0.95 13.24 15.39
N TYR A 58 1.53 12.17 15.93
CA TYR A 58 2.65 11.47 15.30
C TYR A 58 2.26 10.93 13.90
N TYR A 59 1.15 10.21 13.78
CA TYR A 59 0.73 9.65 12.50
C TYR A 59 0.30 10.73 11.50
N LEU A 60 -0.37 11.80 11.96
CA LEU A 60 -0.74 12.93 11.09
C LEU A 60 0.50 13.64 10.51
N THR A 61 1.47 13.95 11.35
CA THR A 61 2.70 14.61 10.91
C THR A 61 3.56 13.70 10.05
N ARG A 62 3.58 12.38 10.32
CA ARG A 62 4.22 11.38 9.47
C ARG A 62 3.62 11.36 8.08
N ALA A 63 2.30 11.37 7.95
CA ALA A 63 1.62 11.40 6.65
C ALA A 63 1.97 12.65 5.85
N LEU A 64 1.97 13.83 6.47
CA LEU A 64 2.36 15.08 5.84
C LEU A 64 3.84 15.08 5.43
N ALA A 65 4.73 14.58 6.29
CA ALA A 65 6.16 14.48 6.01
C ALA A 65 6.44 13.61 4.79
N ILE A 66 5.83 12.42 4.71
CA ILE A 66 6.00 11.49 3.58
C ILE A 66 5.47 12.11 2.28
N PHE A 67 4.29 12.74 2.31
CA PHE A 67 3.73 13.41 1.13
C PHE A 67 4.68 14.50 0.59
N LEU A 68 5.13 15.42 1.47
CA LEU A 68 6.02 16.50 1.10
C LEU A 68 7.40 15.98 0.65
N ALA A 69 7.94 14.97 1.32
CA ALA A 69 9.21 14.37 0.97
C ALA A 69 9.20 13.78 -0.45
N ILE A 70 8.17 12.99 -0.80
CA ILE A 70 8.04 12.42 -2.15
C ILE A 70 7.91 13.53 -3.19
N LEU A 71 7.06 14.53 -2.95
CA LEU A 71 6.86 15.63 -3.87
C LEU A 71 8.15 16.39 -4.14
N LEU A 72 8.88 16.77 -3.07
CA LEU A 72 10.15 17.50 -3.19
C LEU A 72 11.24 16.64 -3.84
N ALA A 73 11.33 15.36 -3.49
CA ALA A 73 12.28 14.45 -4.13
C ALA A 73 12.03 14.35 -5.65
N LEU A 74 10.76 14.24 -6.07
CA LEU A 74 10.42 14.18 -7.50
C LEU A 74 10.73 15.49 -8.23
N ILE A 75 10.52 16.65 -7.61
CA ILE A 75 10.92 17.95 -8.16
C ILE A 75 12.44 18.02 -8.32
N PHE A 76 13.18 17.61 -7.29
CA PHE A 76 14.63 17.63 -7.27
C PHE A 76 15.23 16.70 -8.33
N ILE A 77 14.74 15.46 -8.42
CA ILE A 77 15.17 14.48 -9.44
C ILE A 77 14.93 14.99 -10.85
N ASN A 78 13.76 15.57 -11.11
CA ASN A 78 13.42 16.13 -12.41
C ASN A 78 14.35 17.31 -12.80
N LYS A 79 14.68 18.18 -11.82
CA LYS A 79 15.53 19.36 -12.04
C LYS A 79 17.00 18.99 -12.29
N ILE A 80 17.55 18.04 -11.53
CA ILE A 80 18.98 17.70 -11.59
C ILE A 80 19.30 16.71 -12.69
N PHE A 81 18.51 15.66 -12.83
CA PHE A 81 18.82 14.56 -13.74
C PHE A 81 18.18 14.73 -15.11
N GLY A 82 17.28 15.72 -15.30
CA GLY A 82 16.62 15.99 -16.59
C GLY A 82 16.10 14.69 -17.23
N PHE A 83 15.39 13.87 -16.47
CA PHE A 83 15.09 12.48 -16.80
C PHE A 83 14.38 12.39 -18.15
N GLN A 84 15.16 12.24 -19.21
CA GLN A 84 14.71 11.77 -20.51
C GLN A 84 14.51 10.25 -20.41
N ILE A 85 13.28 9.83 -20.08
CA ILE A 85 12.90 8.43 -20.18
C ILE A 85 12.64 8.12 -21.64
N GLY A 86 13.66 7.56 -22.31
CA GLY A 86 13.59 7.22 -23.74
C GLY A 86 13.55 8.46 -24.63
N ASN A 87 13.60 8.28 -25.96
CA ASN A 87 13.59 9.33 -26.99
C ASN A 87 12.24 10.09 -27.11
N VAL A 88 11.44 10.16 -26.07
CA VAL A 88 10.22 10.96 -26.01
C VAL A 88 10.57 12.26 -25.33
N SER A 89 10.64 13.35 -26.08
CA SER A 89 10.60 14.71 -25.54
C SER A 89 9.29 14.85 -24.75
N ILE A 90 9.40 14.74 -23.41
CA ILE A 90 8.26 14.95 -22.53
C ILE A 90 8.00 16.45 -22.55
N GLU A 91 6.87 16.86 -23.12
CA GLU A 91 6.35 18.21 -22.99
C GLU A 91 6.34 18.60 -21.51
N GLU A 92 6.71 19.83 -21.17
CA GLU A 92 6.84 20.35 -19.79
C GLU A 92 5.62 20.13 -18.90
N GLU A 93 4.45 19.82 -19.47
CA GLU A 93 3.21 19.51 -18.74
C GLU A 93 3.21 18.16 -17.97
N LEU A 94 4.19 17.30 -18.17
CA LEU A 94 4.19 15.92 -17.65
C LEU A 94 5.37 15.62 -16.71
N SER A 95 5.81 16.59 -15.90
CA SER A 95 6.84 16.31 -14.90
C SER A 95 6.36 15.22 -13.90
N PRO A 96 7.26 14.36 -13.39
CA PRO A 96 6.92 13.33 -12.39
C PRO A 96 6.16 13.88 -11.19
N ALA A 97 6.51 15.06 -10.71
CA ALA A 97 5.81 15.75 -9.62
C ALA A 97 4.39 16.17 -10.02
N SER A 98 4.19 16.70 -11.23
CA SER A 98 2.85 17.05 -11.74
C SER A 98 1.96 15.82 -11.90
N GLU A 99 2.48 14.72 -12.44
CA GLU A 99 1.74 13.45 -12.52
C GLU A 99 1.38 12.88 -11.15
N PHE A 100 2.30 12.98 -10.18
CA PHE A 100 2.04 12.60 -8.80
C PHE A 100 0.89 13.43 -8.21
N LEU A 101 0.92 14.75 -8.33
CA LEU A 101 -0.14 15.64 -7.84
C LEU A 101 -1.49 15.41 -8.52
N LYS A 102 -1.51 15.09 -9.83
CA LYS A 102 -2.76 14.76 -10.55
C LYS A 102 -3.52 13.58 -9.97
N LEU A 103 -2.87 12.65 -9.24
CA LEU A 103 -3.56 11.54 -8.57
C LEU A 103 -4.48 11.99 -7.44
N TYR A 104 -4.19 13.15 -6.83
CA TYR A 104 -4.95 13.72 -5.70
C TYR A 104 -6.04 14.67 -6.17
N SER A 105 -6.02 15.06 -7.44
CA SER A 105 -7.06 15.93 -7.99
C SER A 105 -8.35 15.15 -8.20
N ILE A 106 -9.46 15.67 -7.66
CA ILE A 106 -10.80 15.17 -7.94
C ILE A 106 -11.43 16.10 -8.95
N PRO A 107 -11.64 15.68 -10.21
CA PRO A 107 -12.28 16.52 -11.20
C PRO A 107 -13.68 16.92 -10.74
N LYS A 108 -14.06 18.19 -10.98
CA LYS A 108 -15.41 18.69 -10.68
C LYS A 108 -16.46 17.75 -11.31
N GLY A 109 -17.49 17.40 -10.56
CA GLY A 109 -18.57 16.49 -11.00
C GLY A 109 -18.28 14.98 -10.85
N LYS A 110 -17.03 14.56 -10.52
CA LYS A 110 -16.69 13.14 -10.35
C LYS A 110 -16.59 12.68 -8.89
N VAL A 111 -16.90 13.53 -7.92
CA VAL A 111 -16.82 13.18 -6.48
C VAL A 111 -17.71 11.97 -6.16
N LYS A 112 -18.94 11.93 -6.67
CA LYS A 112 -19.87 10.80 -6.45
C LYS A 112 -19.30 9.48 -7.00
N ASP A 113 -18.70 9.51 -8.19
CA ASP A 113 -18.09 8.32 -8.79
C ASP A 113 -16.88 7.84 -8.00
N GLN A 114 -16.07 8.77 -7.49
CA GLN A 114 -14.91 8.44 -6.65
C GLN A 114 -15.36 7.81 -5.33
N LEU A 115 -16.35 8.41 -4.66
CA LEU A 115 -16.90 7.88 -3.43
C LEU A 115 -17.52 6.49 -3.65
N LEU A 116 -18.33 6.33 -4.70
CA LEU A 116 -18.92 5.02 -5.07
C LEU A 116 -17.84 3.97 -5.33
N ASN A 117 -16.76 4.32 -6.03
CA ASN A 117 -15.66 3.38 -6.24
C ASN A 117 -14.97 3.02 -4.91
N GLY A 118 -14.78 3.96 -3.98
CA GLY A 118 -14.25 3.70 -2.64
C GLY A 118 -15.16 2.77 -1.84
N VAL A 119 -16.45 3.04 -1.82
CA VAL A 119 -17.46 2.17 -1.18
C VAL A 119 -17.45 0.76 -1.79
N LEU A 120 -17.37 0.64 -3.11
CA LEU A 120 -17.28 -0.69 -3.75
C LEU A 120 -15.99 -1.43 -3.40
N ILE A 121 -14.85 -0.75 -3.34
CA ILE A 121 -13.60 -1.38 -2.89
C ILE A 121 -13.73 -1.85 -1.44
N LEU A 122 -14.26 -1.00 -0.55
CA LEU A 122 -14.47 -1.33 0.85
C LEU A 122 -15.33 -2.60 1.01
N PHE A 123 -16.54 -2.59 0.46
CA PHE A 123 -17.51 -3.66 0.70
C PHE A 123 -17.29 -4.92 -0.14
N ILE A 124 -16.61 -4.84 -1.29
CA ILE A 124 -16.38 -6.01 -2.15
C ILE A 124 -15.01 -6.67 -1.85
N VAL A 125 -14.05 -5.90 -1.36
CA VAL A 125 -12.69 -6.42 -1.13
C VAL A 125 -12.37 -6.45 0.36
N PHE A 126 -12.35 -5.29 1.01
CA PHE A 126 -11.82 -5.19 2.36
C PHE A 126 -12.69 -5.89 3.42
N ILE A 127 -13.98 -5.56 3.52
CA ILE A 127 -14.86 -6.12 4.56
C ILE A 127 -14.95 -7.65 4.53
N PRO A 128 -15.16 -8.31 3.36
CA PRO A 128 -15.15 -9.77 3.32
C PRO A 128 -13.82 -10.40 3.69
N LEU A 129 -12.69 -9.78 3.30
CA LEU A 129 -11.35 -10.29 3.63
C LEU A 129 -11.02 -10.11 5.10
N ASP A 130 -11.31 -8.94 5.67
CA ASP A 130 -11.09 -8.63 7.08
C ASP A 130 -11.90 -9.57 7.98
N PHE A 131 -13.20 -9.72 7.69
CA PHE A 131 -14.04 -10.68 8.39
C PHE A 131 -13.51 -12.12 8.27
N LEU A 132 -13.17 -12.56 7.06
CA LEU A 132 -12.69 -13.92 6.81
C LEU A 132 -11.44 -14.26 7.62
N ILE A 133 -10.50 -13.30 7.72
CA ILE A 133 -9.27 -13.47 8.50
C ILE A 133 -9.60 -13.68 9.97
N TYR A 134 -10.38 -12.81 10.59
CA TYR A 134 -10.71 -12.93 12.02
C TYR A 134 -11.66 -14.08 12.33
N TYR A 135 -12.48 -14.50 11.35
CA TYR A 135 -13.36 -15.66 11.51
C TYR A 135 -12.58 -16.98 11.44
N LEU A 136 -11.63 -17.11 10.50
CA LEU A 136 -10.82 -18.31 10.36
C LEU A 136 -9.67 -18.40 11.37
N PHE A 137 -9.17 -17.26 11.80
CA PHE A 137 -8.01 -17.13 12.68
C PHE A 137 -8.29 -16.07 13.76
N PRO A 138 -9.18 -16.38 14.73
CA PRO A 138 -9.58 -15.41 15.76
C PRO A 138 -8.40 -14.97 16.65
N GLU A 139 -7.35 -15.80 16.76
CA GLU A 139 -6.10 -15.47 17.45
C GLU A 139 -5.36 -14.26 16.82
N MET A 140 -5.68 -13.92 15.57
CA MET A 140 -5.13 -12.73 14.92
C MET A 140 -5.47 -11.44 15.67
N LEU A 141 -6.63 -11.38 16.36
CA LEU A 141 -7.01 -10.23 17.19
C LEU A 141 -6.07 -10.08 18.39
N GLU A 142 -5.75 -11.20 19.04
CA GLU A 142 -4.81 -11.22 20.18
C GLU A 142 -3.42 -10.81 19.74
N TYR A 143 -2.86 -11.52 18.76
CA TYR A 143 -1.48 -11.31 18.33
C TYR A 143 -1.26 -9.89 17.81
N THR A 144 -2.19 -9.39 17.00
CA THR A 144 -2.14 -8.02 16.48
C THR A 144 -2.33 -7.00 17.60
N GLY A 145 -3.30 -7.20 18.48
CA GLY A 145 -3.59 -6.30 19.59
C GLY A 145 -2.39 -6.15 20.53
N VAL A 146 -1.76 -7.26 20.94
CA VAL A 146 -0.59 -7.24 21.84
C VAL A 146 0.61 -6.57 21.16
N VAL A 147 0.87 -6.87 19.89
CA VAL A 147 2.02 -6.28 19.18
C VAL A 147 1.83 -4.78 18.95
N LEU A 148 0.64 -4.33 18.56
CA LEU A 148 0.35 -2.91 18.38
C LEU A 148 0.44 -2.15 19.70
N THR A 149 -0.21 -2.64 20.76
CA THR A 149 -0.23 -1.96 22.07
C THR A 149 1.12 -1.92 22.77
N SER A 150 2.11 -2.69 22.29
CA SER A 150 3.50 -2.56 22.74
C SER A 150 4.16 -1.26 22.33
N GLN A 151 3.59 -0.57 21.32
CA GLN A 151 4.08 0.71 20.83
C GLN A 151 3.30 1.86 21.48
N LYS A 152 4.00 2.88 21.97
CA LYS A 152 3.39 4.05 22.61
C LYS A 152 2.45 4.82 21.67
N THR A 153 2.71 4.80 20.37
CA THR A 153 1.88 5.40 19.33
C THR A 153 0.48 4.79 19.24
N ASP A 154 0.35 3.52 19.65
CA ASP A 154 -0.88 2.73 19.52
C ASP A 154 -1.59 2.49 20.87
N SER A 155 -1.18 3.23 21.90
CA SER A 155 -1.80 3.19 23.26
C SER A 155 -3.29 3.55 23.26
N TYR A 156 -3.78 4.23 22.22
CA TYR A 156 -5.19 4.56 22.03
C TYR A 156 -6.11 3.32 22.00
N LEU A 157 -5.57 2.16 21.62
CA LEU A 157 -6.29 0.88 21.63
C LEU A 157 -6.66 0.41 23.05
N LEU A 158 -5.97 0.90 24.08
CA LEU A 158 -6.24 0.62 25.49
C LEU A 158 -7.09 1.71 26.16
N ALA A 159 -7.41 2.79 25.44
CA ALA A 159 -8.15 3.92 25.98
C ALA A 159 -9.65 3.62 26.06
N ASN A 160 -10.38 4.47 26.82
CA ASN A 160 -11.85 4.45 26.79
C ASN A 160 -12.39 4.72 25.40
N TYR A 161 -13.63 4.30 25.14
CA TYR A 161 -14.21 4.30 23.79
C TYR A 161 -14.20 5.67 23.09
N SER A 162 -14.48 6.76 23.82
CA SER A 162 -14.50 8.11 23.20
C SER A 162 -13.13 8.55 22.72
N ILE A 163 -12.09 8.32 23.52
CA ILE A 163 -10.70 8.61 23.17
C ILE A 163 -10.27 7.69 22.02
N PHE A 164 -10.58 6.40 22.11
CA PHE A 164 -10.30 5.45 21.03
C PHE A 164 -10.92 5.92 19.71
N LEU A 165 -12.22 6.28 19.71
CA LEU A 165 -12.94 6.65 18.49
C LEU A 165 -12.32 7.87 17.79
N ILE A 166 -11.98 8.92 18.54
CA ILE A 166 -11.32 10.12 17.98
C ILE A 166 -9.92 9.77 17.45
N SER A 167 -9.15 9.05 18.25
CA SER A 167 -7.78 8.68 17.90
C SER A 167 -7.72 7.77 16.69
N VAL A 168 -8.56 6.71 16.63
CA VAL A 168 -8.56 5.76 15.52
C VAL A 168 -8.90 6.41 14.18
N ILE A 169 -9.84 7.37 14.17
CA ILE A 169 -10.19 8.10 12.94
C ILE A 169 -8.96 8.86 12.42
N ILE A 170 -8.30 9.65 13.30
CA ILE A 170 -7.13 10.45 12.90
C ILE A 170 -5.97 9.54 12.47
N ILE A 171 -5.67 8.52 13.27
CA ILE A 171 -4.55 7.61 13.03
C ILE A 171 -4.77 6.83 11.73
N GLN A 172 -5.91 6.17 11.57
CA GLN A 172 -6.12 5.26 10.44
C GLN A 172 -6.32 5.99 9.10
N ILE A 173 -6.86 7.21 9.12
CA ILE A 173 -6.82 8.08 7.93
C ILE A 173 -5.37 8.42 7.59
N SER A 174 -4.56 8.83 8.57
CA SER A 174 -3.16 9.20 8.36
C SER A 174 -2.32 8.02 7.87
N VAL A 175 -2.48 6.83 8.47
CA VAL A 175 -1.82 5.58 8.05
C VAL A 175 -2.16 5.28 6.60
N SER A 176 -3.44 5.22 6.26
CA SER A 176 -3.87 4.93 4.90
C SER A 176 -3.39 5.98 3.89
N VAL A 177 -3.35 7.25 4.28
CA VAL A 177 -2.80 8.31 3.43
C VAL A 177 -1.34 8.04 3.11
N TYR A 178 -0.45 7.87 4.10
CA TYR A 178 0.97 7.71 3.78
C TYR A 178 1.29 6.37 3.11
N GLU A 179 0.60 5.29 3.45
CA GLU A 179 0.81 3.99 2.82
C GLU A 179 0.39 3.99 1.35
N GLU A 180 -0.78 4.55 1.04
CA GLU A 180 -1.26 4.62 -0.33
C GLU A 180 -0.45 5.62 -1.18
N ILE A 181 -0.03 6.75 -0.59
CA ILE A 181 0.86 7.72 -1.23
C ILE A 181 2.18 7.07 -1.64
N LEU A 182 2.81 6.34 -0.72
CA LEU A 182 4.09 5.69 -0.98
C LEU A 182 3.95 4.54 -1.99
N THR A 183 2.99 3.65 -1.76
CA THR A 183 2.91 2.41 -2.52
C THR A 183 2.20 2.58 -3.86
N ARG A 184 1.04 3.21 -3.89
CA ARG A 184 0.22 3.36 -5.12
C ARG A 184 0.51 4.69 -5.81
N GLY A 185 0.65 5.76 -5.04
CA GLY A 185 0.97 7.08 -5.58
C GLY A 185 2.37 7.17 -6.16
N TYR A 186 3.36 6.61 -5.46
CA TYR A 186 4.76 6.65 -5.90
C TYR A 186 5.21 5.33 -6.53
N LEU A 187 5.40 4.25 -5.77
CA LEU A 187 6.03 3.02 -6.29
C LEU A 187 5.29 2.43 -7.51
N THR A 188 3.95 2.29 -7.45
CA THR A 188 3.18 1.74 -8.58
C THR A 188 3.16 2.70 -9.77
N LYS A 189 2.83 3.96 -9.53
CA LYS A 189 2.63 4.93 -10.62
C LYS A 189 3.97 5.26 -11.29
N ARG A 190 5.01 5.50 -10.50
CA ARG A 190 6.34 5.83 -11.02
C ARG A 190 7.05 4.63 -11.62
N GLY A 191 6.95 3.44 -10.98
CA GLY A 191 7.51 2.21 -11.54
C GLY A 191 6.96 1.88 -12.94
N ARG A 192 5.69 2.22 -13.23
CA ARG A 192 5.10 2.08 -14.57
C ARG A 192 5.87 2.88 -15.65
N ASP A 193 6.50 3.98 -15.27
CA ASP A 193 7.23 4.83 -16.21
C ASP A 193 8.60 4.23 -16.58
N TYR A 194 9.16 3.39 -15.70
CA TYR A 194 10.44 2.70 -15.92
C TYR A 194 10.27 1.36 -16.65
N PHE A 195 9.20 0.61 -16.38
CA PHE A 195 9.05 -0.76 -16.86
C PHE A 195 7.60 -1.19 -17.05
N HIS A 196 7.41 -2.45 -17.38
CA HIS A 196 6.08 -3.00 -17.63
C HIS A 196 5.10 -2.75 -16.47
N LYS A 197 3.88 -2.31 -16.80
CA LYS A 197 2.83 -1.95 -15.81
C LYS A 197 2.62 -3.00 -14.72
N MET A 198 2.66 -4.29 -15.09
CA MET A 198 2.45 -5.36 -14.11
C MET A 198 3.67 -5.57 -13.21
N SER A 199 4.89 -5.34 -13.69
CA SER A 199 6.09 -5.32 -12.84
C SER A 199 5.96 -4.25 -11.75
N ALA A 200 5.51 -3.05 -12.11
CA ALA A 200 5.27 -1.98 -11.13
C ALA A 200 4.23 -2.39 -10.08
N VAL A 201 3.13 -3.05 -10.49
CA VAL A 201 2.12 -3.60 -9.58
C VAL A 201 2.73 -4.63 -8.63
N ILE A 202 3.49 -5.59 -9.16
CA ILE A 202 4.10 -6.68 -8.36
C ILE A 202 5.13 -6.11 -7.39
N ILE A 203 6.05 -5.26 -7.84
CA ILE A 203 7.09 -4.65 -6.99
C ILE A 203 6.45 -3.89 -5.82
N SER A 204 5.51 -3.00 -6.11
CA SER A 204 4.83 -2.21 -5.09
C SER A 204 4.02 -3.07 -4.10
N SER A 205 3.32 -4.11 -4.62
CA SER A 205 2.49 -4.97 -3.78
C SER A 205 3.30 -5.93 -2.93
N LEU A 206 4.42 -6.45 -3.46
CA LEU A 206 5.38 -7.25 -2.68
C LEU A 206 6.01 -6.41 -1.57
N TYR A 207 6.46 -5.19 -1.88
CA TYR A 207 6.96 -4.28 -0.85
C TYR A 207 5.93 -4.06 0.25
N PHE A 208 4.68 -3.74 -0.12
CA PHE A 208 3.60 -3.50 0.84
C PHE A 208 3.30 -4.74 1.71
N GLY A 209 3.22 -5.92 1.09
CA GLY A 209 3.02 -7.16 1.82
C GLY A 209 4.17 -7.49 2.76
N LEU A 210 5.41 -7.35 2.28
CA LEU A 210 6.61 -7.62 3.08
C LEU A 210 6.75 -6.67 4.27
N MET A 211 6.32 -5.39 4.15
CA MET A 211 6.27 -4.46 5.29
C MET A 211 5.38 -5.00 6.42
N HIS A 212 4.27 -5.65 6.11
CA HIS A 212 3.40 -6.27 7.11
C HIS A 212 4.00 -7.55 7.70
N PHE A 213 4.79 -8.31 6.93
CA PHE A 213 5.54 -9.43 7.46
C PHE A 213 6.58 -8.99 8.52
N MET A 214 7.06 -7.73 8.44
CA MET A 214 8.04 -7.18 9.40
C MET A 214 7.49 -7.03 10.82
N TYR A 215 6.19 -7.19 11.07
CA TYR A 215 5.67 -7.34 12.44
C TYR A 215 6.37 -8.48 13.20
N TYR A 216 6.89 -9.48 12.49
CA TYR A 216 7.69 -10.56 13.08
C TYR A 216 8.99 -10.08 13.72
N LEU A 217 9.52 -8.92 13.34
CA LEU A 217 10.70 -8.33 13.95
C LEU A 217 10.44 -7.75 15.36
N ASN A 218 9.17 -7.51 15.71
CA ASN A 218 8.83 -7.11 17.07
C ASN A 218 9.18 -8.27 18.03
N PRO A 219 9.90 -8.01 19.14
CA PRO A 219 10.28 -9.05 20.09
C PRO A 219 9.12 -9.89 20.63
N LEU A 220 7.95 -9.27 20.84
CA LEU A 220 6.76 -9.95 21.32
C LEU A 220 6.19 -10.94 20.29
N SER A 221 6.37 -10.68 19.01
CA SER A 221 5.91 -11.56 17.94
C SER A 221 6.60 -12.93 17.94
N LYS A 222 7.79 -13.05 18.57
CA LYS A 222 8.50 -14.32 18.72
C LYS A 222 7.75 -15.34 19.58
N ASN A 223 6.82 -14.87 20.40
CA ASN A 223 5.96 -15.72 21.22
C ASN A 223 4.77 -16.32 20.43
N TYR A 224 4.56 -15.86 19.21
CA TYR A 224 3.43 -16.25 18.37
C TYR A 224 3.88 -17.07 17.16
N PRO A 225 2.99 -17.89 16.58
CA PRO A 225 3.31 -18.70 15.41
C PRO A 225 3.70 -17.84 14.20
N ILE A 226 4.68 -18.30 13.41
CA ILE A 226 5.15 -17.59 12.20
C ILE A 226 4.06 -17.43 11.12
N TRP A 227 3.03 -18.26 11.14
CA TRP A 227 1.91 -18.15 10.20
C TRP A 227 1.12 -16.84 10.38
N TRP A 228 1.11 -16.22 11.56
CA TRP A 228 0.41 -14.98 11.82
C TRP A 228 0.91 -13.81 10.92
N PRO A 229 2.17 -13.39 10.92
CA PRO A 229 2.63 -12.33 10.00
C PRO A 229 2.57 -12.77 8.54
N PHE A 230 2.62 -14.09 8.26
CA PHE A 230 2.47 -14.61 6.90
C PHE A 230 1.05 -14.43 6.36
N ILE A 231 0.02 -14.59 7.17
CA ILE A 231 -1.38 -14.30 6.77
C ILE A 231 -1.52 -12.81 6.44
N TRP A 232 -0.95 -11.92 7.27
CA TRP A 232 -0.92 -10.48 6.97
C TRP A 232 -0.21 -10.19 5.65
N PHE A 233 0.94 -10.80 5.43
CA PHE A 233 1.67 -10.68 4.15
C PHE A 233 0.81 -11.08 2.95
N ILE A 234 0.19 -12.26 2.97
CA ILE A 234 -0.64 -12.75 1.86
C ILE A 234 -1.84 -11.82 1.62
N ASN A 235 -2.53 -11.43 2.68
CA ASN A 235 -3.68 -10.53 2.58
C ASN A 235 -3.30 -9.17 1.98
N THR A 236 -2.28 -8.54 2.52
CA THR A 236 -1.84 -7.21 2.08
C THR A 236 -1.20 -7.23 0.70
N LEU A 237 -0.51 -8.32 0.32
CA LEU A 237 -0.05 -8.56 -1.06
C LEU A 237 -1.23 -8.62 -2.04
N PHE A 238 -2.25 -9.42 -1.72
CA PHE A 238 -3.44 -9.56 -2.58
C PHE A 238 -4.18 -8.23 -2.73
N VAL A 239 -4.48 -7.56 -1.62
CA VAL A 239 -5.08 -6.22 -1.61
C VAL A 239 -4.19 -5.25 -2.38
N GLY A 240 -2.89 -5.30 -2.17
CA GLY A 240 -1.89 -4.49 -2.87
C GLY A 240 -2.01 -4.58 -4.38
N ILE A 241 -2.11 -5.78 -4.92
CA ILE A 241 -2.27 -6.02 -6.36
C ILE A 241 -3.58 -5.41 -6.87
N LEU A 242 -4.70 -5.63 -6.16
CA LEU A 242 -6.00 -5.10 -6.57
C LEU A 242 -6.01 -3.57 -6.62
N LEU A 243 -5.51 -2.92 -5.56
CA LEU A 243 -5.48 -1.46 -5.45
C LEU A 243 -4.52 -0.83 -6.47
N SER A 244 -3.35 -1.44 -6.70
CA SER A 244 -2.39 -0.96 -7.70
C SER A 244 -2.96 -1.04 -9.12
N ILE A 245 -3.65 -2.14 -9.48
CA ILE A 245 -4.36 -2.26 -10.77
C ILE A 245 -5.46 -1.20 -10.87
N PHE A 246 -6.20 -0.94 -9.78
CA PHE A 246 -7.25 0.09 -9.76
C PHE A 246 -6.67 1.48 -10.05
N ILE A 247 -5.59 1.88 -9.37
CA ILE A 247 -4.93 3.18 -9.57
C ILE A 247 -4.44 3.36 -11.00
N LEU A 248 -3.81 2.34 -11.60
CA LEU A 248 -3.33 2.42 -12.98
C LEU A 248 -4.47 2.62 -13.99
N LYS A 249 -5.68 2.13 -13.67
CA LYS A 249 -6.87 2.29 -14.53
C LYS A 249 -7.62 3.59 -14.29
N LYS A 250 -7.81 3.98 -13.03
CA LYS A 250 -8.71 5.09 -12.66
C LYS A 250 -7.99 6.41 -12.47
N LYS A 251 -6.66 6.39 -12.29
CA LYS A 251 -5.81 7.59 -12.11
C LYS A 251 -6.28 8.50 -10.97
N SER A 252 -6.84 7.92 -9.89
CA SER A 252 -7.27 8.65 -8.69
C SER A 252 -7.01 7.80 -7.46
N ILE A 253 -6.39 8.38 -6.45
CA ILE A 253 -5.99 7.72 -5.21
C ILE A 253 -7.08 7.79 -4.13
N PHE A 254 -7.98 8.78 -4.20
CA PHE A 254 -9.00 9.02 -3.17
C PHE A 254 -9.86 7.79 -2.83
N PRO A 255 -10.41 7.02 -3.81
CA PRO A 255 -11.22 5.84 -3.50
C PRO A 255 -10.44 4.79 -2.71
N VAL A 256 -9.15 4.68 -2.96
CA VAL A 256 -8.27 3.70 -2.34
C VAL A 256 -7.96 4.10 -0.91
N ILE A 257 -7.56 5.36 -0.68
CA ILE A 257 -7.34 5.91 0.67
C ILE A 257 -8.62 5.80 1.51
N PHE A 258 -9.78 6.18 0.95
CA PHE A 258 -11.06 6.09 1.65
C PHE A 258 -11.38 4.66 2.08
N ALA A 259 -11.32 3.70 1.15
CA ALA A 259 -11.64 2.31 1.45
C ALA A 259 -10.67 1.70 2.47
N HIS A 260 -9.38 1.98 2.34
CA HIS A 260 -8.34 1.51 3.24
C HIS A 260 -8.50 2.11 4.64
N ALA A 261 -8.71 3.42 4.76
CA ALA A 261 -8.89 4.09 6.04
C ALA A 261 -10.11 3.55 6.80
N VAL A 262 -11.25 3.42 6.12
CA VAL A 262 -12.47 2.89 6.75
C VAL A 262 -12.29 1.43 7.17
N ASN A 263 -11.65 0.60 6.34
CA ASN A 263 -11.32 -0.77 6.73
C ASN A 263 -10.43 -0.83 7.98
N ASN A 264 -9.38 -0.04 8.02
CA ASN A 264 -8.48 -0.01 9.17
C ASN A 264 -9.19 0.47 10.45
N ILE A 265 -10.14 1.42 10.35
CA ILE A 265 -10.98 1.84 11.47
C ILE A 265 -11.85 0.66 11.98
N ILE A 266 -12.46 -0.10 11.07
CA ILE A 266 -13.29 -1.26 11.40
C ILE A 266 -12.43 -2.36 12.05
N SER A 267 -11.28 -2.69 11.47
CA SER A 267 -10.35 -3.68 11.99
C SER A 267 -9.81 -3.28 13.39
N ALA A 268 -9.41 -2.02 13.55
CA ALA A 268 -8.97 -1.50 14.84
C ALA A 268 -10.08 -1.53 15.90
N HIS A 269 -11.35 -1.33 15.50
CA HIS A 269 -12.49 -1.46 16.41
C HIS A 269 -12.69 -2.93 16.87
N ALA A 270 -12.50 -3.90 15.98
CA ALA A 270 -12.53 -5.31 16.35
C ALA A 270 -11.41 -5.65 17.36
N ILE A 271 -10.20 -5.13 17.14
CA ILE A 271 -9.06 -5.28 18.06
C ILE A 271 -9.35 -4.60 19.40
N TRP A 272 -9.90 -3.38 19.39
CA TRP A 272 -10.29 -2.67 20.62
C TRP A 272 -11.31 -3.46 21.43
N CYS A 273 -12.36 -4.00 20.78
CA CYS A 273 -13.36 -4.86 21.41
C CYS A 273 -12.71 -6.07 22.07
N TYR A 274 -11.80 -6.75 21.37
CA TYR A 274 -11.07 -7.90 21.92
C TYR A 274 -10.27 -7.52 23.17
N LEU A 275 -9.49 -6.44 23.11
CA LEU A 275 -8.66 -5.96 24.22
C LEU A 275 -9.49 -5.54 25.47
N HIS A 276 -10.76 -5.21 25.27
CA HIS A 276 -11.71 -4.87 26.35
C HIS A 276 -12.62 -6.04 26.75
N GLY A 277 -12.27 -7.28 26.36
CA GLY A 277 -12.98 -8.49 26.77
C GLY A 277 -14.32 -8.73 26.07
N ILE A 278 -14.59 -8.02 24.97
CA ILE A 278 -15.81 -8.23 24.17
C ILE A 278 -15.58 -9.42 23.24
N ASN A 279 -16.43 -10.44 23.36
CA ASN A 279 -16.34 -11.64 22.54
C ASN A 279 -16.51 -11.33 21.06
N PHE A 280 -15.67 -11.94 20.21
CA PHE A 280 -15.71 -11.75 18.76
C PHE A 280 -17.07 -12.12 18.14
N THR A 281 -17.81 -13.05 18.73
CA THR A 281 -19.19 -13.36 18.30
C THR A 281 -20.09 -12.13 18.37
N ILE A 282 -19.96 -11.30 19.40
CA ILE A 282 -20.71 -10.05 19.54
C ILE A 282 -20.30 -9.08 18.44
N VAL A 283 -19.00 -8.93 18.20
CA VAL A 283 -18.45 -8.09 17.12
C VAL A 283 -18.94 -8.58 15.75
N THR A 284 -18.99 -9.90 15.56
CA THR A 284 -19.52 -10.51 14.32
C THR A 284 -20.99 -10.14 14.13
N ILE A 285 -21.84 -10.30 15.13
CA ILE A 285 -23.28 -10.07 14.99
C ILE A 285 -23.60 -8.58 14.79
N TYR A 286 -23.00 -7.70 15.58
CA TYR A 286 -23.38 -6.28 15.59
C TYR A 286 -22.58 -5.40 14.62
N MET A 287 -21.42 -5.82 14.17
CA MET A 287 -20.59 -5.06 13.25
C MET A 287 -20.41 -5.76 11.89
N TYR A 288 -19.82 -6.97 11.86
CA TYR A 288 -19.50 -7.61 10.57
C TYR A 288 -20.73 -8.10 9.82
N LEU A 289 -21.74 -8.69 10.49
CA LEU A 289 -22.91 -9.21 9.80
C LEU A 289 -23.71 -8.12 9.05
N PRO A 290 -24.00 -6.95 9.62
CA PRO A 290 -24.59 -5.84 8.87
C PRO A 290 -23.73 -5.39 7.69
N LEU A 291 -22.42 -5.29 7.87
CA LEU A 291 -21.49 -4.89 6.80
C LEU A 291 -21.44 -5.94 5.67
N LEU A 292 -21.48 -7.23 6.00
CA LEU A 292 -21.50 -8.32 5.02
C LEU A 292 -22.84 -8.37 4.26
N ILE A 293 -23.96 -8.05 4.91
CA ILE A 293 -25.26 -7.91 4.23
C ILE A 293 -25.18 -6.79 3.18
N VAL A 294 -24.63 -5.63 3.55
CA VAL A 294 -24.40 -4.54 2.61
C VAL A 294 -23.45 -4.97 1.48
N SER A 295 -22.39 -5.73 1.79
CA SER A 295 -21.46 -6.28 0.80
C SER A 295 -22.19 -7.18 -0.20
N ALA A 296 -23.05 -8.08 0.27
CA ALA A 296 -23.85 -8.98 -0.57
C ALA A 296 -24.82 -8.22 -1.49
N ILE A 297 -25.50 -7.21 -0.93
CA ILE A 297 -26.40 -6.35 -1.72
C ILE A 297 -25.62 -5.61 -2.81
N LEU A 298 -24.50 -4.95 -2.46
CA LEU A 298 -23.68 -4.22 -3.42
C LEU A 298 -23.06 -5.14 -4.46
N PHE A 299 -22.62 -6.34 -4.06
CA PHE A 299 -22.09 -7.36 -4.97
C PHE A 299 -23.17 -7.73 -6.02
N THR A 300 -24.39 -8.02 -5.57
CA THR A 300 -25.51 -8.38 -6.46
C THR A 300 -25.86 -7.23 -7.42
N LEU A 301 -26.02 -6.02 -6.90
CA LEU A 301 -26.35 -4.84 -7.69
C LEU A 301 -25.26 -4.47 -8.72
N GLN A 302 -24.00 -4.69 -8.38
CA GLN A 302 -22.85 -4.33 -9.21
C GLN A 302 -22.17 -5.53 -9.89
N PHE A 303 -22.80 -6.71 -9.87
CA PHE A 303 -22.22 -7.97 -10.32
C PHE A 303 -21.57 -7.89 -11.71
N LYS A 304 -22.29 -7.30 -12.70
CA LYS A 304 -21.76 -7.14 -14.06
C LYS A 304 -20.49 -6.29 -14.11
N LYS A 305 -20.44 -5.20 -13.31
CA LYS A 305 -19.28 -4.31 -13.21
C LYS A 305 -18.10 -5.00 -12.54
N ILE A 306 -18.34 -5.72 -11.44
CA ILE A 306 -17.35 -6.48 -10.68
C ILE A 306 -16.78 -7.61 -11.55
N LYS A 307 -17.63 -8.43 -12.18
CA LYS A 307 -17.21 -9.51 -13.10
C LYS A 307 -16.29 -8.98 -14.21
N ARG A 308 -16.67 -7.85 -14.84
CA ARG A 308 -15.84 -7.21 -15.86
C ARG A 308 -14.50 -6.71 -15.31
N ALA A 309 -14.50 -6.10 -14.13
CA ALA A 309 -13.28 -5.62 -13.47
C ALA A 309 -12.34 -6.77 -13.14
N LEU A 310 -12.86 -7.87 -12.57
CA LEU A 310 -12.11 -9.08 -12.23
C LEU A 310 -11.55 -9.76 -13.48
N SER A 311 -12.37 -9.98 -14.52
CA SER A 311 -11.92 -10.56 -15.79
C SER A 311 -10.80 -9.75 -16.42
N ASN A 312 -10.91 -8.43 -16.41
CA ASN A 312 -9.87 -7.55 -16.93
C ASN A 312 -8.60 -7.58 -16.07
N GLY A 313 -8.73 -7.67 -14.73
CA GLY A 313 -7.60 -7.82 -13.81
C GLY A 313 -6.85 -9.13 -14.04
N LEU A 314 -7.58 -10.24 -14.13
CA LEU A 314 -7.01 -11.56 -14.44
C LEU A 314 -6.34 -11.60 -15.82
N LYS A 315 -6.95 -10.97 -16.84
CA LYS A 315 -6.31 -10.85 -18.16
C LYS A 315 -5.00 -10.04 -18.07
N PHE A 316 -4.97 -8.98 -17.28
CA PHE A 316 -3.80 -8.15 -17.07
C PHE A 316 -2.68 -8.94 -16.35
N LEU A 317 -3.03 -9.68 -15.30
CA LEU A 317 -2.12 -10.59 -14.61
C LEU A 317 -1.61 -11.71 -15.53
N LYS A 318 -2.49 -12.35 -16.29
CA LYS A 318 -2.11 -13.41 -17.24
C LYS A 318 -1.13 -12.92 -18.30
N ASN A 319 -1.27 -11.68 -18.76
CA ASN A 319 -0.33 -11.10 -19.73
C ASN A 319 1.07 -10.88 -19.15
N TYR A 320 1.20 -10.73 -17.84
CA TYR A 320 2.51 -10.64 -17.18
C TYR A 320 3.33 -11.93 -17.33
N PHE A 321 2.68 -13.09 -17.33
CA PHE A 321 3.35 -14.38 -17.48
C PHE A 321 3.47 -14.85 -18.94
N LYS A 322 2.89 -14.10 -19.89
CA LYS A 322 2.98 -14.45 -21.31
C LYS A 322 4.20 -13.82 -21.96
N ILE A 323 4.70 -14.55 -22.98
CA ILE A 323 5.65 -14.00 -23.95
C ILE A 323 4.84 -13.12 -24.91
N ASP A 324 5.28 -11.91 -25.13
CA ASP A 324 4.70 -11.09 -26.18
C ASP A 324 5.06 -11.68 -27.53
N LYS A 325 4.05 -12.06 -28.32
CA LYS A 325 4.23 -12.69 -29.63
C LYS A 325 4.94 -11.79 -30.66
N HIS A 326 4.96 -10.49 -30.39
CA HIS A 326 5.58 -9.46 -31.24
C HIS A 326 6.94 -9.00 -30.71
N SER A 327 7.41 -9.57 -29.60
CA SER A 327 8.74 -9.28 -29.04
C SER A 327 9.67 -10.49 -29.26
N GLU A 328 10.94 -10.24 -29.40
CA GLU A 328 11.98 -11.29 -29.41
C GLU A 328 12.22 -11.92 -28.03
N ALA A 329 11.35 -11.62 -27.05
CA ALA A 329 11.46 -12.11 -25.67
C ALA A 329 11.26 -13.62 -25.60
N THR A 330 12.16 -14.29 -24.90
CA THR A 330 12.14 -15.74 -24.64
C THR A 330 11.39 -16.06 -23.33
N LYS A 331 11.11 -17.36 -23.08
CA LYS A 331 10.64 -17.80 -21.74
C LYS A 331 11.64 -17.43 -20.64
N GLY A 332 12.93 -17.50 -20.93
CA GLY A 332 13.99 -17.10 -20.02
C GLY A 332 13.90 -15.64 -19.60
N ASP A 333 13.53 -14.74 -20.50
CA ASP A 333 13.37 -13.31 -20.18
C ASP A 333 12.16 -13.05 -19.27
N VAL A 334 11.07 -13.84 -19.41
CA VAL A 334 9.92 -13.74 -18.52
C VAL A 334 10.29 -14.16 -17.10
N TYR A 335 10.96 -15.31 -16.93
CA TYR A 335 11.43 -15.76 -15.62
C TYR A 335 12.44 -14.80 -15.01
N PHE A 336 13.37 -14.30 -15.82
CA PHE A 336 14.37 -13.32 -15.38
C PHE A 336 13.71 -12.02 -14.90
N ARG A 337 12.68 -11.53 -15.61
CA ARG A 337 11.89 -10.37 -15.20
C ARG A 337 11.19 -10.60 -13.86
N ILE A 338 10.52 -11.74 -13.68
CA ILE A 338 9.84 -12.07 -12.43
C ILE A 338 10.85 -12.11 -11.26
N PHE A 339 11.99 -12.76 -11.48
CA PHE A 339 13.04 -12.83 -10.47
C PHE A 339 13.59 -11.45 -10.10
N THR A 340 13.86 -10.60 -11.09
CA THR A 340 14.37 -9.24 -10.84
C THR A 340 13.32 -8.35 -10.18
N ASP A 341 12.02 -8.49 -10.51
CA ASP A 341 10.94 -7.76 -9.86
C ASP A 341 10.83 -8.13 -8.36
N PHE A 342 10.99 -9.42 -8.04
CA PHE A 342 11.04 -9.90 -6.65
C PHE A 342 12.28 -9.38 -5.90
N LEU A 343 13.44 -9.47 -6.52
CA LEU A 343 14.72 -8.99 -5.95
C LEU A 343 14.66 -7.49 -5.65
N ILE A 344 14.18 -6.68 -6.58
CA ILE A 344 14.02 -5.23 -6.36
C ILE A 344 13.04 -4.91 -5.24
N SER A 345 11.96 -5.67 -5.12
CA SER A 345 11.01 -5.49 -4.00
C SER A 345 11.68 -5.70 -2.64
N ILE A 346 12.53 -6.73 -2.53
CA ILE A 346 13.31 -6.98 -1.31
C ILE A 346 14.33 -5.87 -1.06
N LEU A 347 15.03 -5.41 -2.08
CA LEU A 347 16.01 -4.32 -1.93
C LEU A 347 15.32 -3.02 -1.49
N ILE A 348 14.16 -2.69 -2.04
CA ILE A 348 13.35 -1.54 -1.61
C ILE A 348 12.91 -1.71 -0.15
N LEU A 349 12.50 -2.92 0.25
CA LEU A 349 12.15 -3.21 1.64
C LEU A 349 13.33 -2.98 2.58
N ILE A 350 14.51 -3.53 2.26
CA ILE A 350 15.70 -3.37 3.08
C ILE A 350 16.02 -1.88 3.27
N VAL A 351 16.02 -1.11 2.19
CA VAL A 351 16.24 0.35 2.26
C VAL A 351 15.16 1.02 3.12
N GLY A 352 13.88 0.63 2.94
CA GLY A 352 12.78 1.14 3.76
C GLY A 352 12.95 0.87 5.25
N LEU A 353 13.40 -0.32 5.63
CA LEU A 353 13.63 -0.68 7.03
C LEU A 353 14.77 0.09 7.71
N PHE A 354 15.80 0.49 6.95
CA PHE A 354 16.93 1.26 7.48
C PHE A 354 16.67 2.76 7.53
N LEU A 355 15.79 3.27 6.66
CA LEU A 355 15.61 4.71 6.48
C LEU A 355 14.24 5.24 6.93
N VAL A 356 13.24 4.40 7.12
CA VAL A 356 11.86 4.76 7.49
C VAL A 356 11.41 4.03 8.75
#